data_72ebf07e1ffdc24da09868b4f306f9fb
#
_entry.id   72ebf07e1ffdc24da09868b4f306f9fb
#
_cell.length_a   1.000
_cell.length_b   1.000
_cell.length_c   1.000
_cell.angle_alpha   90.00
_cell.angle_beta   90.00
_cell.angle_gamma   90.00
#
_symmetry.space_group_name_H-M   'P 1'
#
loop_
_entity.id
_entity.type
_entity.pdbx_description
1 polymer ?
#
loop_
_entity_poly.entity_id
_entity_poly.type
_entity_poly.pdbx_seq_one_letter_code
_entity_poly.pdbx_strand_id
1 'polypeptide(L)'
;AGREMPGLRIEARNGVPHGRGLGSSGAAVTAGVLAAKGLLAGDVDFSDAELLRLATELEGHPDNVAPALFGGLTIAWTGESGPQHKKLLVHRGVAPLVLVPERTMSTTLARSLQPPQVSREDAVFNVSRTALLIAALMQSPELLLDATADRLHQDYRAEAMPETSALVQALRAAGFAAVVSGAGPSVLVLCDGPGGRQDAKELADSVTDTPWEGLMLAVDVRGGTVRDRAEGST
;
A
#
# COMPACT_ATOMS: atom_id res chain seq x y z
N ALA A 1 8.77 19.27 21.71
CA ALA A 1 8.21 20.62 21.93
C ALA A 1 8.40 21.11 23.37
N GLY A 2 8.81 20.24 24.32
CA GLY A 2 9.08 20.61 25.71
C GLY A 2 7.88 21.14 26.51
N ARG A 3 6.66 20.84 26.06
CA ARG A 3 5.41 21.25 26.72
C ARG A 3 4.77 20.11 27.49
N GLU A 4 4.05 20.42 28.55
CA GLU A 4 3.16 19.47 29.19
C GLU A 4 2.04 19.07 28.24
N MET A 5 1.80 17.76 28.12
CA MET A 5 0.70 17.25 27.32
C MET A 5 -0.63 17.53 28.02
N PRO A 6 -1.59 18.18 27.34
CA PRO A 6 -2.94 18.28 27.86
C PRO A 6 -3.60 16.90 27.95
N GLY A 7 -4.66 16.79 28.74
CA GLY A 7 -5.48 15.59 28.72
C GLY A 7 -6.09 15.40 27.33
N LEU A 8 -5.92 14.22 26.71
CA LEU A 8 -6.38 13.93 25.37
C LEU A 8 -7.48 12.86 25.40
N ARG A 9 -8.51 13.06 24.58
CA ARG A 9 -9.46 12.02 24.21
C ARG A 9 -9.27 11.74 22.72
N ILE A 10 -8.88 10.50 22.40
CA ILE A 10 -8.68 10.06 21.02
C ILE A 10 -9.84 9.15 20.63
N GLU A 11 -10.49 9.46 19.51
CA GLU A 11 -11.47 8.59 18.86
C GLU A 11 -10.94 8.24 17.48
N ALA A 12 -10.76 6.95 17.20
CA ALA A 12 -10.28 6.46 15.91
C ALA A 12 -11.41 5.70 15.20
N ARG A 13 -11.66 6.06 13.93
CA ARG A 13 -12.58 5.34 13.03
C ARG A 13 -11.75 4.74 11.91
N ASN A 14 -11.48 3.44 12.02
CA ASN A 14 -10.64 2.73 11.06
C ASN A 14 -11.49 2.03 9.99
N GLY A 15 -11.22 2.36 8.73
CA GLY A 15 -11.79 1.68 7.55
C GLY A 15 -10.80 0.74 6.84
N VAL A 16 -9.55 0.61 7.35
CA VAL A 16 -8.53 -0.25 6.73
C VAL A 16 -8.49 -1.60 7.44
N PRO A 17 -8.79 -2.73 6.77
CA PRO A 17 -8.73 -4.05 7.36
C PRO A 17 -7.35 -4.39 7.94
N HIS A 18 -7.32 -4.82 9.22
CA HIS A 18 -6.07 -5.16 9.89
C HIS A 18 -5.51 -6.52 9.45
N GLY A 19 -4.17 -6.62 9.34
CA GLY A 19 -3.46 -7.87 9.06
C GLY A 19 -3.78 -8.47 7.69
N ARG A 20 -4.13 -7.62 6.71
CA ARG A 20 -4.50 -8.03 5.36
C ARG A 20 -3.65 -7.40 4.24
N GLY A 21 -2.47 -6.88 4.58
CA GLY A 21 -1.54 -6.31 3.57
C GLY A 21 -1.99 -4.97 2.98
N LEU A 22 -2.83 -4.22 3.70
CA LEU A 22 -3.37 -2.93 3.25
C LEU A 22 -2.76 -1.71 3.99
N GLY A 23 -1.65 -1.90 4.68
CA GLY A 23 -0.92 -0.79 5.33
C GLY A 23 -1.61 -0.20 6.55
N SER A 24 -2.45 -0.96 7.28
CA SER A 24 -3.20 -0.47 8.45
C SER A 24 -2.29 0.06 9.57
N SER A 25 -1.10 -0.51 9.78
CA SER A 25 -0.09 -0.01 10.73
C SER A 25 0.42 1.36 10.30
N GLY A 26 0.92 1.49 9.07
CA GLY A 26 1.39 2.76 8.52
C GLY A 26 0.32 3.85 8.50
N ALA A 27 -0.95 3.48 8.25
CA ALA A 27 -2.07 4.41 8.33
C ALA A 27 -2.30 4.91 9.78
N ALA A 28 -2.22 4.03 10.77
CA ALA A 28 -2.38 4.40 12.18
C ALA A 28 -1.22 5.28 12.66
N VAL A 29 0.03 4.96 12.31
CA VAL A 29 1.22 5.78 12.60
C VAL A 29 1.07 7.16 11.96
N THR A 30 0.70 7.21 10.68
CA THR A 30 0.48 8.48 9.96
C THR A 30 -0.61 9.33 10.62
N ALA A 31 -1.73 8.71 11.01
CA ALA A 31 -2.80 9.42 11.71
C ALA A 31 -2.31 10.01 13.05
N GLY A 32 -1.51 9.26 13.81
CA GLY A 32 -0.92 9.74 15.07
C GLY A 32 0.04 10.91 14.86
N VAL A 33 0.94 10.83 13.88
CA VAL A 33 1.89 11.92 13.54
C VAL A 33 1.15 13.17 13.08
N LEU A 34 0.11 13.03 12.24
CA LEU A 34 -0.69 14.16 11.77
C LEU A 34 -1.55 14.77 12.88
N ALA A 35 -2.10 13.95 13.79
CA ALA A 35 -2.81 14.44 14.97
C ALA A 35 -1.89 15.27 15.88
N ALA A 36 -0.65 14.81 16.10
CA ALA A 36 0.36 15.56 16.85
C ALA A 36 0.72 16.88 16.14
N LYS A 37 0.88 16.88 14.81
CA LYS A 37 1.07 18.10 14.02
C LYS A 37 -0.08 19.08 14.24
N GLY A 38 -1.34 18.60 14.19
CA GLY A 38 -2.51 19.45 14.41
C GLY A 38 -2.57 20.04 15.81
N LEU A 39 -2.26 19.25 16.85
CA LEU A 39 -2.23 19.70 18.25
C LEU A 39 -1.15 20.74 18.52
N LEU A 40 -0.07 20.74 17.76
CA LEU A 40 1.06 21.67 17.90
C LEU A 40 1.01 22.81 16.88
N ALA A 41 -0.06 22.91 16.11
CA ALA A 41 -0.22 23.97 15.11
C ALA A 41 -0.15 25.35 15.76
N GLY A 42 0.65 26.24 15.17
CA GLY A 42 0.94 27.56 15.73
C GLY A 42 2.10 27.62 16.74
N ASP A 43 2.55 26.50 17.27
CA ASP A 43 3.70 26.39 18.17
C ASP A 43 4.94 25.81 17.48
N VAL A 44 4.72 24.79 16.65
CA VAL A 44 5.77 24.09 15.88
C VAL A 44 5.28 23.88 14.46
N ASP A 45 6.09 24.26 13.50
CA ASP A 45 5.88 23.93 12.10
C ASP A 45 6.72 22.71 11.73
N PHE A 46 6.07 21.66 11.23
CA PHE A 46 6.71 20.44 10.78
C PHE A 46 6.80 20.41 9.27
N SER A 47 8.01 20.32 8.76
CA SER A 47 8.27 20.04 7.35
C SER A 47 7.83 18.61 6.98
N ASP A 48 7.57 18.37 5.70
CA ASP A 48 7.26 17.03 5.18
C ASP A 48 8.38 16.02 5.48
N ALA A 49 9.63 16.46 5.45
CA ALA A 49 10.79 15.62 5.79
C ALA A 49 10.78 15.18 7.26
N GLU A 50 10.42 16.08 8.18
CA GLU A 50 10.32 15.76 9.60
C GLU A 50 9.15 14.83 9.89
N LEU A 51 7.99 15.03 9.25
CA LEU A 51 6.85 14.13 9.37
C LEU A 51 7.19 12.73 8.86
N LEU A 52 7.85 12.63 7.70
CA LEU A 52 8.26 11.35 7.14
C LEU A 52 9.29 10.66 8.06
N ARG A 53 10.25 11.40 8.61
CA ARG A 53 11.23 10.85 9.55
C ARG A 53 10.55 10.29 10.78
N LEU A 54 9.68 11.05 11.43
CA LEU A 54 8.95 10.60 12.62
C LEU A 54 8.08 9.38 12.34
N ALA A 55 7.34 9.39 11.24
CA ALA A 55 6.51 8.27 10.86
C ALA A 55 7.35 7.01 10.54
N THR A 56 8.51 7.19 9.87
CA THR A 56 9.42 6.09 9.57
C THR A 56 10.08 5.51 10.82
N GLU A 57 10.46 6.34 11.80
CA GLU A 57 11.00 5.88 13.08
C GLU A 57 9.99 5.01 13.84
N LEU A 58 8.71 5.34 13.80
CA LEU A 58 7.65 4.60 14.47
C LEU A 58 7.28 3.30 13.74
N GLU A 59 7.26 3.30 12.41
CA GLU A 59 6.89 2.13 11.59
C GLU A 59 8.06 1.19 11.30
N GLY A 60 9.28 1.75 11.27
CA GLY A 60 10.52 1.03 10.96
C GLY A 60 10.94 1.11 9.48
N HIS A 61 10.07 1.54 8.57
CA HIS A 61 10.35 1.69 7.14
C HIS A 61 9.41 2.71 6.48
N PRO A 62 9.86 3.42 5.40
CA PRO A 62 9.10 4.52 4.82
C PRO A 62 8.02 4.10 3.81
N ASP A 63 8.01 2.86 3.32
CA ASP A 63 7.25 2.40 2.14
C ASP A 63 5.72 2.48 2.31
N ASN A 64 5.19 2.33 3.53
CA ASN A 64 3.77 2.46 3.83
C ASN A 64 3.40 3.85 4.37
N VAL A 65 4.26 4.45 5.19
CA VAL A 65 3.95 5.77 5.79
C VAL A 65 4.09 6.91 4.79
N ALA A 66 5.03 6.83 3.84
CA ALA A 66 5.17 7.86 2.82
C ALA A 66 3.93 8.00 1.93
N PRO A 67 3.37 6.94 1.31
CA PRO A 67 2.14 7.07 0.54
C PRO A 67 0.94 7.46 1.41
N ALA A 68 0.87 7.03 2.68
CA ALA A 68 -0.18 7.44 3.59
C ALA A 68 -0.10 8.95 3.93
N LEU A 69 1.10 9.50 4.09
CA LEU A 69 1.31 10.94 4.32
C LEU A 69 1.01 11.78 3.07
N PHE A 70 1.53 11.36 1.92
CA PHE A 70 1.62 12.24 0.74
C PHE A 70 0.63 11.89 -0.38
N GLY A 71 0.12 10.67 -0.42
CA GLY A 71 -0.78 10.18 -1.48
C GLY A 71 -0.10 10.00 -2.84
N GLY A 72 -0.89 9.62 -3.84
CA GLY A 72 -0.43 9.37 -5.21
C GLY A 72 0.40 8.09 -5.32
N LEU A 73 1.21 8.00 -6.37
CA LEU A 73 2.28 7.01 -6.49
C LEU A 73 3.50 7.54 -5.75
N THR A 74 3.88 6.90 -4.67
CA THR A 74 4.99 7.35 -3.83
C THR A 74 6.14 6.36 -3.89
N ILE A 75 7.29 6.80 -4.39
CA ILE A 75 8.57 6.10 -4.27
C ILE A 75 9.20 6.56 -2.97
N ALA A 76 9.54 5.63 -2.07
CA ALA A 76 10.19 5.93 -0.81
C ALA A 76 11.50 5.13 -0.68
N TRP A 77 12.52 5.78 -0.13
CA TRP A 77 13.83 5.15 0.11
C TRP A 77 14.52 5.78 1.31
N THR A 78 15.54 5.11 1.82
CA THR A 78 16.41 5.66 2.87
C THR A 78 17.74 6.06 2.25
N GLY A 79 18.06 7.36 2.33
CA GLY A 79 19.34 7.93 1.91
C GLY A 79 20.23 8.25 3.12
N GLU A 80 21.38 8.87 2.88
CA GLU A 80 22.31 9.30 3.93
C GLU A 80 21.69 10.29 4.92
N SER A 81 20.78 11.14 4.45
CA SER A 81 20.04 12.12 5.27
C SER A 81 18.74 11.58 5.89
N GLY A 82 18.51 10.26 5.82
CA GLY A 82 17.30 9.61 6.35
C GLY A 82 16.27 9.26 5.26
N PRO A 83 15.02 9.03 5.65
CA PRO A 83 13.96 8.65 4.72
C PRO A 83 13.63 9.79 3.75
N GLN A 84 13.47 9.42 2.51
CA GLN A 84 13.17 10.32 1.38
C GLN A 84 11.95 9.79 0.64
N HIS A 85 11.28 10.65 -0.10
CA HIS A 85 10.19 10.26 -0.97
C HIS A 85 10.14 11.07 -2.26
N LYS A 86 9.52 10.48 -3.27
CA LYS A 86 9.12 11.17 -4.50
C LYS A 86 7.69 10.82 -4.82
N LYS A 87 6.82 11.81 -4.84
CA LYS A 87 5.44 11.68 -5.28
C LYS A 87 5.34 11.85 -6.79
N LEU A 88 4.59 10.97 -7.42
CA LEU A 88 4.28 10.94 -8.84
C LEU A 88 2.76 10.84 -9.04
N LEU A 89 2.29 11.19 -10.23
CA LEU A 89 0.89 11.06 -10.59
C LEU A 89 0.67 9.72 -11.29
N VAL A 90 -0.38 9.02 -10.89
CA VAL A 90 -0.83 7.81 -11.58
C VAL A 90 -1.67 8.20 -12.80
N HIS A 91 -1.50 7.48 -13.90
CA HIS A 91 -2.33 7.63 -15.09
C HIS A 91 -3.80 7.39 -14.72
N ARG A 92 -4.69 8.25 -15.22
CA ARG A 92 -6.13 8.20 -14.87
C ARG A 92 -6.84 6.93 -15.31
N GLY A 93 -6.27 6.19 -16.25
CA GLY A 93 -6.74 4.88 -16.69
C GLY A 93 -6.48 3.77 -15.68
N VAL A 94 -5.52 3.93 -14.77
CA VAL A 94 -5.22 2.90 -13.76
C VAL A 94 -6.32 2.86 -12.71
N ALA A 95 -7.03 1.74 -12.66
CA ALA A 95 -8.17 1.52 -11.77
C ALA A 95 -7.89 0.33 -10.83
N PRO A 96 -7.57 0.56 -9.55
CA PRO A 96 -7.27 -0.52 -8.60
C PRO A 96 -8.54 -1.22 -8.10
N LEU A 97 -8.47 -2.55 -8.03
CA LEU A 97 -9.38 -3.42 -7.29
C LEU A 97 -8.57 -4.14 -6.22
N VAL A 98 -9.06 -4.14 -4.98
CA VAL A 98 -8.48 -4.94 -3.91
C VAL A 98 -9.45 -6.05 -3.53
N LEU A 99 -8.97 -7.28 -3.53
CA LEU A 99 -9.70 -8.46 -3.09
C LEU A 99 -9.20 -8.84 -1.70
N VAL A 100 -10.07 -8.74 -0.71
CA VAL A 100 -9.74 -8.90 0.71
C VAL A 100 -10.35 -10.21 1.22
N PRO A 101 -9.53 -11.19 1.67
CA PRO A 101 -10.04 -12.41 2.28
C PRO A 101 -10.39 -12.20 3.75
N GLU A 102 -11.17 -13.09 4.36
CA GLU A 102 -11.40 -13.09 5.81
C GLU A 102 -10.13 -13.41 6.61
N ARG A 103 -9.25 -14.21 6.03
CA ARG A 103 -7.99 -14.63 6.66
C ARG A 103 -7.04 -13.44 6.84
N THR A 104 -6.27 -13.45 7.92
CA THR A 104 -5.20 -12.49 8.21
C THR A 104 -3.83 -13.14 8.06
N MET A 105 -2.80 -12.32 7.82
CA MET A 105 -1.40 -12.74 7.83
C MET A 105 -0.55 -11.74 8.62
N SER A 106 0.38 -12.28 9.41
CA SER A 106 1.37 -11.47 10.10
C SER A 106 2.46 -10.99 9.14
N THR A 107 2.77 -9.70 9.17
CA THR A 107 3.89 -9.11 8.40
C THR A 107 5.22 -9.75 8.78
N THR A 108 5.41 -10.11 10.05
CA THR A 108 6.61 -10.81 10.54
C THR A 108 6.75 -12.18 9.89
N LEU A 109 5.66 -12.96 9.82
CA LEU A 109 5.66 -14.25 9.13
C LEU A 109 5.96 -14.07 7.64
N ALA A 110 5.30 -13.13 6.97
CA ALA A 110 5.54 -12.88 5.55
C ALA A 110 7.00 -12.52 5.24
N ARG A 111 7.67 -11.79 6.14
CA ARG A 111 9.11 -11.45 6.01
C ARG A 111 10.01 -12.64 6.26
N SER A 112 9.70 -13.51 7.21
CA SER A 112 10.52 -14.69 7.52
C SER A 112 10.54 -15.74 6.40
N LEU A 113 9.59 -15.70 5.48
CA LEU A 113 9.52 -16.58 4.31
C LEU A 113 10.43 -16.14 3.16
N GLN A 114 11.01 -14.94 3.25
CA GLN A 114 11.91 -14.44 2.22
C GLN A 114 13.29 -15.10 2.35
N PRO A 115 13.91 -15.61 1.26
CA PRO A 115 15.24 -16.17 1.32
C PRO A 115 16.29 -15.07 1.57
N PRO A 116 17.38 -15.36 2.28
CA PRO A 116 18.43 -14.39 2.54
C PRO A 116 19.24 -14.03 1.28
N GLN A 117 19.13 -14.83 0.23
CA GLN A 117 19.81 -14.65 -1.06
C GLN A 117 18.88 -15.02 -2.20
N VAL A 118 19.01 -14.32 -3.31
CA VAL A 118 18.28 -14.57 -4.56
C VAL A 118 19.27 -14.72 -5.72
N SER A 119 18.84 -15.35 -6.81
CA SER A 119 19.66 -15.45 -7.99
C SER A 119 19.90 -14.07 -8.62
N ARG A 120 21.07 -13.91 -9.28
CA ARG A 120 21.34 -12.68 -10.04
C ARG A 120 20.30 -12.47 -11.16
N GLU A 121 19.84 -13.55 -11.77
CA GLU A 121 18.83 -13.51 -12.83
C GLU A 121 17.52 -12.94 -12.29
N ASP A 122 17.02 -13.42 -11.15
CA ASP A 122 15.80 -12.93 -10.53
C ASP A 122 15.92 -11.48 -10.05
N ALA A 123 17.08 -11.10 -9.51
CA ALA A 123 17.36 -9.73 -9.13
C ALA A 123 17.30 -8.79 -10.34
N VAL A 124 17.97 -9.14 -11.46
CA VAL A 124 17.94 -8.35 -12.71
C VAL A 124 16.52 -8.29 -13.28
N PHE A 125 15.78 -9.41 -13.25
CA PHE A 125 14.39 -9.45 -13.66
C PHE A 125 13.55 -8.44 -12.88
N ASN A 126 13.58 -8.47 -11.54
CA ASN A 126 12.77 -7.57 -10.71
C ASN A 126 13.18 -6.09 -10.85
N VAL A 127 14.47 -5.78 -11.01
CA VAL A 127 14.93 -4.41 -11.28
C VAL A 127 14.30 -3.88 -12.57
N SER A 128 14.28 -4.69 -13.64
CA SER A 128 13.64 -4.29 -14.91
C SER A 128 12.13 -4.08 -14.76
N ARG A 129 11.44 -4.95 -13.99
CA ARG A 129 10.00 -4.83 -13.73
C ARG A 129 9.68 -3.60 -12.87
N THR A 130 10.52 -3.26 -11.90
CA THR A 130 10.36 -2.03 -11.10
C THR A 130 10.40 -0.79 -11.98
N ALA A 131 11.36 -0.69 -12.90
CA ALA A 131 11.43 0.44 -13.84
C ALA A 131 10.21 0.48 -14.77
N LEU A 132 9.80 -0.68 -15.32
CA LEU A 132 8.64 -0.80 -16.18
C LEU A 132 7.34 -0.41 -15.44
N LEU A 133 7.21 -0.78 -14.16
CA LEU A 133 6.04 -0.48 -13.34
C LEU A 133 5.82 1.04 -13.19
N ILE A 134 6.88 1.83 -13.03
CA ILE A 134 6.76 3.28 -12.98
C ILE A 134 6.22 3.82 -14.31
N ALA A 135 6.74 3.35 -15.45
CA ALA A 135 6.23 3.74 -16.77
C ALA A 135 4.75 3.30 -16.97
N ALA A 136 4.43 2.07 -16.59
CA ALA A 136 3.08 1.52 -16.68
C ALA A 136 2.07 2.32 -15.85
N LEU A 137 2.40 2.63 -14.61
CA LEU A 137 1.52 3.39 -13.71
C LEU A 137 1.35 4.86 -14.13
N MET A 138 2.32 5.46 -14.82
CA MET A 138 2.29 6.89 -15.16
C MET A 138 1.79 7.17 -16.57
N GLN A 139 2.06 6.29 -17.54
CA GLN A 139 1.90 6.58 -18.96
C GLN A 139 1.32 5.45 -19.78
N SER A 140 1.60 4.19 -19.44
CA SER A 140 1.37 3.02 -20.29
C SER A 140 0.67 1.88 -19.54
N PRO A 141 -0.61 2.05 -19.13
CA PRO A 141 -1.34 1.05 -18.34
C PRO A 141 -1.43 -0.33 -19.00
N GLU A 142 -1.34 -0.40 -20.32
CA GLU A 142 -1.31 -1.66 -21.10
C GLU A 142 -0.11 -2.55 -20.75
N LEU A 143 0.93 -2.00 -20.11
CA LEU A 143 2.11 -2.74 -19.66
C LEU A 143 2.01 -3.28 -18.22
N LEU A 144 0.89 -3.03 -17.51
CA LEU A 144 0.74 -3.40 -16.10
C LEU A 144 0.93 -4.89 -15.84
N LEU A 145 0.43 -5.77 -16.71
CA LEU A 145 0.57 -7.22 -16.54
C LEU A 145 2.04 -7.64 -16.50
N ASP A 146 2.84 -7.17 -17.46
CA ASP A 146 4.28 -7.44 -17.51
C ASP A 146 5.04 -6.76 -16.38
N ALA A 147 4.69 -5.52 -16.09
CA ALA A 147 5.35 -4.69 -15.07
C ALA A 147 5.18 -5.22 -13.64
N THR A 148 4.09 -5.93 -13.38
CA THR A 148 3.76 -6.51 -12.08
C THR A 148 4.25 -7.95 -11.90
N ALA A 149 5.01 -8.50 -12.84
CA ALA A 149 5.64 -9.81 -12.68
C ALA A 149 6.74 -9.74 -11.60
N ASP A 150 6.76 -10.74 -10.72
CA ASP A 150 7.66 -10.78 -9.56
C ASP A 150 8.31 -12.15 -9.40
N ARG A 151 9.60 -12.16 -9.03
CA ARG A 151 10.38 -13.35 -8.72
C ARG A 151 11.06 -13.29 -7.36
N LEU A 152 10.79 -12.23 -6.58
CA LEU A 152 11.48 -12.01 -5.30
C LEU A 152 10.58 -12.12 -4.07
N HIS A 153 9.26 -12.10 -4.22
CA HIS A 153 8.37 -11.99 -3.06
C HIS A 153 7.22 -12.98 -3.05
N GLN A 154 6.41 -13.04 -4.12
CA GLN A 154 5.10 -13.70 -4.10
C GLN A 154 5.22 -15.23 -3.97
N ASP A 155 6.08 -15.83 -4.76
CA ASP A 155 6.25 -17.29 -4.81
C ASP A 155 6.79 -17.85 -3.49
N TYR A 156 7.71 -17.14 -2.83
CA TYR A 156 8.24 -17.54 -1.52
C TYR A 156 7.19 -17.52 -0.40
N ARG A 157 6.10 -16.78 -0.57
CA ARG A 157 4.99 -16.68 0.38
C ARG A 157 3.82 -17.58 0.04
N ALA A 158 3.84 -18.23 -1.13
CA ALA A 158 2.72 -19.00 -1.66
C ALA A 158 2.21 -20.08 -0.71
N GLU A 159 3.13 -20.82 -0.05
CA GLU A 159 2.77 -21.87 0.91
C GLU A 159 2.02 -21.34 2.14
N ALA A 160 2.31 -20.12 2.57
CA ALA A 160 1.64 -19.51 3.72
C ALA A 160 0.27 -18.89 3.36
N MET A 161 0.01 -18.67 2.07
CA MET A 161 -1.26 -18.13 1.57
C MET A 161 -1.67 -18.79 0.25
N PRO A 162 -1.95 -20.10 0.25
CA PRO A 162 -2.20 -20.87 -0.98
C PRO A 162 -3.41 -20.36 -1.77
N GLU A 163 -4.47 -19.94 -1.10
CA GLU A 163 -5.67 -19.36 -1.73
C GLU A 163 -5.35 -18.05 -2.46
N THR A 164 -4.56 -17.18 -1.83
CA THR A 164 -4.07 -15.93 -2.45
C THR A 164 -3.22 -16.21 -3.68
N SER A 165 -2.29 -17.16 -3.56
CA SER A 165 -1.43 -17.56 -4.68
C SER A 165 -2.23 -18.12 -5.86
N ALA A 166 -3.19 -19.00 -5.58
CA ALA A 166 -4.07 -19.58 -6.61
C ALA A 166 -4.90 -18.49 -7.32
N LEU A 167 -5.45 -17.54 -6.55
CA LEU A 167 -6.23 -16.44 -7.11
C LEU A 167 -5.36 -15.51 -7.97
N VAL A 168 -4.17 -15.15 -7.52
CA VAL A 168 -3.22 -14.33 -8.32
C VAL A 168 -2.89 -15.04 -9.62
N GLN A 169 -2.59 -16.34 -9.58
CA GLN A 169 -2.28 -17.12 -10.79
C GLN A 169 -3.46 -17.16 -11.76
N ALA A 170 -4.68 -17.41 -11.27
CA ALA A 170 -5.89 -17.45 -12.12
C ALA A 170 -6.16 -16.10 -12.80
N LEU A 171 -6.09 -15.01 -12.02
CA LEU A 171 -6.27 -13.65 -12.55
C LEU A 171 -5.19 -13.29 -13.59
N ARG A 172 -3.92 -13.62 -13.31
CA ARG A 172 -2.83 -13.35 -14.25
C ARG A 172 -2.93 -14.18 -15.52
N ALA A 173 -3.37 -15.45 -15.43
CA ALA A 173 -3.62 -16.30 -16.59
C ALA A 173 -4.72 -15.74 -17.50
N ALA A 174 -5.68 -15.00 -16.94
CA ALA A 174 -6.73 -14.29 -17.67
C ALA A 174 -6.32 -12.88 -18.14
N GLY A 175 -5.05 -12.47 -17.93
CA GLY A 175 -4.53 -11.19 -18.42
C GLY A 175 -4.64 -10.02 -17.43
N PHE A 176 -5.08 -10.23 -16.20
CA PHE A 176 -5.15 -9.17 -15.20
C PHE A 176 -3.82 -8.98 -14.45
N ALA A 177 -3.41 -7.74 -14.25
CA ALA A 177 -2.22 -7.40 -13.47
C ALA A 177 -2.47 -7.57 -11.96
N ALA A 178 -2.61 -8.81 -11.51
CA ALA A 178 -2.85 -9.20 -10.13
C ALA A 178 -1.54 -9.47 -9.38
N VAL A 179 -1.45 -8.95 -8.16
CA VAL A 179 -0.31 -9.13 -7.25
C VAL A 179 -0.80 -9.27 -5.80
N VAL A 180 0.05 -9.84 -4.95
CA VAL A 180 -0.17 -9.79 -3.51
C VAL A 180 -0.03 -8.35 -3.02
N SER A 181 -1.00 -7.85 -2.27
CA SER A 181 -0.96 -6.52 -1.67
C SER A 181 -0.05 -6.50 -0.44
N GLY A 182 1.07 -5.78 -0.50
CA GLY A 182 2.02 -5.68 0.61
C GLY A 182 2.51 -7.05 1.09
N ALA A 183 2.30 -7.35 2.38
CA ALA A 183 2.63 -8.66 2.95
C ALA A 183 1.57 -9.74 2.64
N GLY A 184 0.44 -9.38 2.10
CA GLY A 184 -0.73 -10.24 1.90
C GLY A 184 -1.63 -10.29 3.15
N PRO A 185 -2.67 -11.12 3.13
CA PRO A 185 -3.08 -12.03 2.06
C PRO A 185 -3.99 -11.41 0.98
N SER A 186 -4.29 -10.10 1.02
CA SER A 186 -5.10 -9.46 0.00
C SER A 186 -4.41 -9.46 -1.37
N VAL A 187 -5.23 -9.45 -2.42
CA VAL A 187 -4.78 -9.32 -3.82
C VAL A 187 -5.11 -7.92 -4.32
N LEU A 188 -4.12 -7.24 -4.90
CA LEU A 188 -4.30 -6.00 -5.63
C LEU A 188 -4.32 -6.32 -7.14
N VAL A 189 -5.36 -5.88 -7.82
CA VAL A 189 -5.47 -5.94 -9.27
C VAL A 189 -5.42 -4.53 -9.82
N LEU A 190 -4.46 -4.25 -10.67
CA LEU A 190 -4.32 -2.98 -11.37
C LEU A 190 -4.94 -3.13 -12.76
N CYS A 191 -6.10 -2.53 -12.96
CA CYS A 191 -6.83 -2.60 -14.22
C CYS A 191 -6.53 -1.39 -15.10
N ASP A 192 -6.48 -1.60 -16.42
CA ASP A 192 -6.52 -0.54 -17.41
C ASP A 192 -7.98 -0.17 -17.68
N GLY A 193 -8.46 0.81 -16.95
CA GLY A 193 -9.83 1.29 -16.99
C GLY A 193 -10.77 0.67 -15.95
N PRO A 194 -11.91 1.33 -15.70
CA PRO A 194 -12.84 0.94 -14.64
C PRO A 194 -13.63 -0.35 -14.92
N GLY A 195 -13.83 -0.71 -16.18
CA GLY A 195 -14.56 -1.93 -16.59
C GLY A 195 -13.82 -3.19 -16.15
N GLY A 196 -12.51 -3.23 -16.33
CA GLY A 196 -11.70 -4.39 -15.97
C GLY A 196 -11.75 -4.78 -14.49
N ARG A 197 -12.15 -3.87 -13.58
CA ARG A 197 -12.34 -4.20 -12.15
C ARG A 197 -13.52 -5.14 -11.93
N GLN A 198 -14.62 -4.90 -12.65
CA GLN A 198 -15.80 -5.74 -12.56
C GLN A 198 -15.50 -7.13 -13.12
N ASP A 199 -14.87 -7.19 -14.29
CA ASP A 199 -14.50 -8.45 -14.94
C ASP A 199 -13.53 -9.26 -14.05
N ALA A 200 -12.54 -8.62 -13.44
CA ALA A 200 -11.62 -9.26 -12.51
C ALA A 200 -12.32 -9.78 -11.25
N LYS A 201 -13.32 -9.04 -10.72
CA LYS A 201 -14.11 -9.48 -9.56
C LYS A 201 -14.97 -10.68 -9.90
N GLU A 202 -15.67 -10.66 -11.04
CA GLU A 202 -16.51 -11.77 -11.50
C GLU A 202 -15.67 -13.04 -11.72
N LEU A 203 -14.48 -12.89 -12.32
CA LEU A 203 -13.55 -14.00 -12.46
C LEU A 203 -13.12 -14.53 -11.08
N ALA A 204 -12.73 -13.65 -10.16
CA ALA A 204 -12.34 -14.06 -8.81
C ALA A 204 -13.44 -14.88 -8.13
N ASP A 205 -14.70 -14.45 -8.21
CA ASP A 205 -15.85 -15.15 -7.64
C ASP A 205 -16.12 -16.51 -8.31
N SER A 206 -15.72 -16.67 -9.58
CA SER A 206 -15.93 -17.90 -10.33
C SER A 206 -14.86 -18.97 -10.14
N VAL A 207 -13.64 -18.58 -9.72
CA VAL A 207 -12.48 -19.49 -9.65
C VAL A 207 -12.12 -19.92 -8.23
N THR A 208 -12.82 -19.42 -7.20
CA THR A 208 -12.56 -19.77 -5.81
C THR A 208 -13.84 -19.87 -5.01
N ASP A 209 -13.90 -20.87 -4.11
CA ASP A 209 -14.97 -20.99 -3.11
C ASP A 209 -14.72 -20.10 -1.88
N THR A 210 -13.52 -19.56 -1.75
CA THR A 210 -13.18 -18.62 -0.66
C THR A 210 -13.83 -17.28 -0.93
N PRO A 211 -14.60 -16.71 0.01
CA PRO A 211 -15.18 -15.38 -0.18
C PRO A 211 -14.11 -14.29 -0.14
N TRP A 212 -14.14 -13.42 -1.16
CA TRP A 212 -13.28 -12.25 -1.28
C TRP A 212 -14.12 -10.98 -1.34
N GLU A 213 -13.97 -10.11 -0.35
CA GLU A 213 -14.58 -8.78 -0.43
C GLU A 213 -13.85 -7.96 -1.51
N GLY A 214 -14.59 -7.47 -2.50
CA GLY A 214 -14.04 -6.65 -3.59
C GLY A 214 -14.19 -5.17 -3.30
N LEU A 215 -13.08 -4.46 -3.15
CA LEU A 215 -13.02 -3.01 -2.94
C LEU A 215 -12.58 -2.33 -4.25
N MET A 216 -13.52 -1.69 -4.94
CA MET A 216 -13.23 -0.89 -6.14
C MET A 216 -12.76 0.49 -5.71
N LEU A 217 -11.45 0.70 -5.71
CA LEU A 217 -10.82 1.89 -5.14
C LEU A 217 -10.40 2.90 -6.23
N ALA A 218 -10.03 4.07 -5.78
CA ALA A 218 -9.33 5.09 -6.56
C ALA A 218 -8.03 5.46 -5.84
N VAL A 219 -7.04 5.93 -6.60
CA VAL A 219 -5.80 6.43 -6.02
C VAL A 219 -6.07 7.77 -5.33
N ASP A 220 -5.85 7.84 -4.01
CA ASP A 220 -5.91 9.10 -3.29
C ASP A 220 -4.65 9.92 -3.59
N VAL A 221 -4.85 11.07 -4.21
CA VAL A 221 -3.75 11.96 -4.62
C VAL A 221 -3.33 12.95 -3.52
N ARG A 222 -4.04 13.02 -2.40
CA ARG A 222 -3.78 14.00 -1.34
C ARG A 222 -2.95 13.45 -0.20
N GLY A 223 -3.23 12.22 0.23
CA GLY A 223 -2.68 11.64 1.45
C GLY A 223 -3.38 12.14 2.71
N GLY A 224 -2.70 11.99 3.85
CA GLY A 224 -3.24 12.38 5.14
C GLY A 224 -3.48 13.88 5.27
N THR A 225 -4.59 14.27 5.90
CA THR A 225 -4.97 15.68 6.11
C THR A 225 -5.31 15.93 7.57
N VAL A 226 -4.98 17.14 8.05
CA VAL A 226 -5.41 17.66 9.35
C VAL A 226 -6.53 18.66 9.13
N ARG A 227 -7.57 18.57 9.92
CA ARG A 227 -8.67 19.56 9.92
C ARG A 227 -9.04 19.90 11.35
N ASP A 228 -9.18 21.18 11.65
CA ASP A 228 -9.79 21.60 12.90
C ASP A 228 -11.28 21.26 12.86
N ARG A 229 -11.77 20.71 13.95
CA ARG A 229 -13.21 20.56 14.11
C ARG A 229 -13.74 21.93 14.50
N ALA A 230 -14.45 22.60 13.60
CA ALA A 230 -15.17 23.82 13.95
C ALA A 230 -16.07 23.53 15.15
N GLU A 231 -15.97 24.33 16.21
CA GLU A 231 -16.90 24.33 17.33
C GLU A 231 -18.30 24.57 16.76
N GLY A 232 -19.15 23.54 16.71
CA GLY A 232 -20.54 23.73 16.26
C GLY A 232 -21.17 22.66 15.38
N SER A 233 -20.71 21.42 15.40
CA SER A 233 -21.46 20.29 14.79
C SER A 233 -21.77 19.26 15.87
N THR A 234 -22.83 19.48 16.61
CA THR A 234 -23.53 18.49 17.44
C THR A 234 -24.37 17.56 16.58
#